data_6ba22e8c7d355ef2040c8269924c4cf3
#
_entry.id   6ba22e8c7d355ef2040c8269924c4cf3
#
_cell.length_a   1.000
_cell.length_b   1.000
_cell.length_c   1.000
_cell.angle_alpha   90.00
_cell.angle_beta   90.00
_cell.angle_gamma   90.00
#
_symmetry.space_group_name_H-M   'P 1'
#
loop_
_entity.id
_entity.type
_entity.pdbx_description
1 polymer ?
#
loop_
_entity_poly.entity_id
_entity_poly.type
_entity_poly.pdbx_seq_one_letter_code
_entity_poly.pdbx_strand_id
1 'polypeptide(L)'
;MGSAQLLSDVAIVGCGPVGALLANLLGQEGLAVDIFDREREIYPLPRAVHFDGEVMRIFQAAGLADRIAAAGRPSSKGMHFVNAEGRTLMVRRGIDGLGPHGWAGNWYFHQPELERILRAGLTRFPNVRTHLGHDIGSVDELDARYVVGCDGARSLVRRAIGSRPVDLGLHQPWLVVDLICDPNAPRVLALPDYSVQLCDPARPMTIVNVGTAPGGVRRRWEIMLMPGDDPARVVEPALFWPMINRWLGPEDARPERAAVYTFHSVVQEGWRKGRLLLAGDSCHQTPPFLGQGMCAGLRDAANLAWKLAAVVKGSAQDTLLDSYESERLPHVRTFIELAVRLGAVLQETDREAARARDRRFEAGAEMFDYPQPQLGPGCRVDAPPPVGTIFPQPRLGDGRLMDEAIGQRFAVVGEAPLLDGLRTDAVLLPGVGLNWLSLHGKRAAVLRPDRYVFAVASDRAELVDAVVALPVRPG
;
A
#
# COMPACT_ATOMS: atom_id res chain seq x y z
N MET A 1 -39.92 -18.90 15.70
CA MET A 1 -39.52 -18.72 14.31
C MET A 1 -38.11 -18.13 14.37
N GLY A 2 -37.07 -18.97 14.21
CA GLY A 2 -35.71 -18.50 14.17
C GLY A 2 -35.53 -17.64 12.92
N SER A 3 -35.10 -16.39 13.08
CA SER A 3 -34.64 -15.57 11.96
C SER A 3 -33.47 -16.34 11.31
N ALA A 4 -33.66 -16.79 10.08
CA ALA A 4 -32.57 -17.29 9.28
C ALA A 4 -31.49 -16.19 9.29
N GLN A 5 -30.37 -16.45 9.95
CA GLN A 5 -29.24 -15.54 9.98
C GLN A 5 -28.79 -15.43 8.53
N LEU A 6 -28.96 -14.25 7.93
CA LEU A 6 -28.61 -14.05 6.54
C LEU A 6 -27.09 -14.28 6.41
N LEU A 7 -26.73 -15.29 5.64
CA LEU A 7 -25.35 -15.58 5.21
C LEU A 7 -24.71 -14.29 4.68
N SER A 8 -23.55 -13.89 5.19
CA SER A 8 -22.86 -12.75 4.63
C SER A 8 -22.21 -13.10 3.28
N ASP A 9 -22.09 -12.13 2.40
CA ASP A 9 -21.37 -12.31 1.14
C ASP A 9 -19.89 -12.50 1.39
N VAL A 10 -19.31 -11.66 2.28
CA VAL A 10 -17.89 -11.70 2.61
C VAL A 10 -17.68 -11.52 4.11
N ALA A 11 -16.95 -12.46 4.72
CA ALA A 11 -16.36 -12.30 6.04
C ALA A 11 -14.90 -11.87 5.92
N ILE A 12 -14.51 -10.81 6.65
CA ILE A 12 -13.14 -10.31 6.70
C ILE A 12 -12.60 -10.56 8.10
N VAL A 13 -11.46 -11.27 8.21
CA VAL A 13 -10.76 -11.49 9.46
C VAL A 13 -9.58 -10.52 9.56
N GLY A 14 -9.66 -9.59 10.53
CA GLY A 14 -8.73 -8.48 10.73
C GLY A 14 -9.26 -7.13 10.24
N CYS A 15 -9.47 -6.17 11.17
CA CYS A 15 -9.96 -4.81 10.91
C CYS A 15 -8.82 -3.77 11.01
N GLY A 16 -7.60 -4.16 10.59
CA GLY A 16 -6.49 -3.25 10.33
C GLY A 16 -6.68 -2.47 9.01
N PRO A 17 -5.66 -1.71 8.54
CA PRO A 17 -5.79 -0.85 7.35
C PRO A 17 -6.32 -1.56 6.11
N VAL A 18 -5.84 -2.78 5.83
CA VAL A 18 -6.21 -3.55 4.65
C VAL A 18 -7.66 -4.06 4.73
N GLY A 19 -8.02 -4.71 5.84
CA GLY A 19 -9.37 -5.23 6.01
C GLY A 19 -10.42 -4.13 6.10
N ALA A 20 -10.13 -3.03 6.81
CA ALA A 20 -11.04 -1.89 6.90
C ALA A 20 -11.21 -1.18 5.55
N LEU A 21 -10.16 -1.08 4.72
CA LEU A 21 -10.28 -0.57 3.35
C LEU A 21 -11.12 -1.50 2.48
N LEU A 22 -10.83 -2.81 2.51
CA LEU A 22 -11.60 -3.81 1.76
C LEU A 22 -13.08 -3.76 2.11
N ALA A 23 -13.42 -3.67 3.42
CA ALA A 23 -14.80 -3.55 3.88
C ALA A 23 -15.48 -2.25 3.40
N ASN A 24 -14.76 -1.11 3.32
CA ASN A 24 -15.28 0.13 2.75
C ASN A 24 -15.61 -0.03 1.26
N LEU A 25 -14.70 -0.65 0.49
CA LEU A 25 -14.89 -0.86 -0.96
C LEU A 25 -16.05 -1.82 -1.23
N LEU A 26 -16.15 -2.94 -0.50
CA LEU A 26 -17.24 -3.91 -0.63
C LEU A 26 -18.59 -3.35 -0.13
N GLY A 27 -18.55 -2.58 0.96
CA GLY A 27 -19.74 -1.89 1.47
C GLY A 27 -20.34 -0.91 0.48
N GLN A 28 -19.49 -0.16 -0.21
CA GLN A 28 -19.87 0.76 -1.31
C GLN A 28 -20.49 0.02 -2.50
N GLU A 29 -20.06 -1.22 -2.75
CA GLU A 29 -20.65 -2.11 -3.76
C GLU A 29 -21.96 -2.78 -3.29
N GLY A 30 -22.40 -2.55 -2.06
CA GLY A 30 -23.65 -3.07 -1.52
C GLY A 30 -23.59 -4.52 -1.05
N LEU A 31 -22.41 -5.13 -0.91
CA LEU A 31 -22.26 -6.49 -0.41
C LEU A 31 -22.52 -6.57 1.09
N ALA A 32 -23.12 -7.66 1.54
CA ALA A 32 -23.25 -7.97 2.96
C ALA A 32 -21.89 -8.41 3.52
N VAL A 33 -21.27 -7.57 4.34
CA VAL A 33 -19.92 -7.79 4.89
C VAL A 33 -19.96 -7.91 6.40
N ASP A 34 -19.33 -8.96 6.94
CA ASP A 34 -18.97 -9.09 8.34
C ASP A 34 -17.46 -8.91 8.49
N ILE A 35 -17.02 -7.96 9.32
CA ILE A 35 -15.60 -7.76 9.60
C ILE A 35 -15.32 -7.99 11.08
N PHE A 36 -14.34 -8.85 11.35
CA PHE A 36 -13.97 -9.31 12.69
C PHE A 36 -12.57 -8.81 13.05
N ASP A 37 -12.39 -8.42 14.31
CA ASP A 37 -11.07 -8.17 14.87
C ASP A 37 -11.05 -8.61 16.34
N ARG A 38 -10.01 -9.33 16.75
CA ARG A 38 -9.81 -9.74 18.14
C ARG A 38 -9.60 -8.54 19.07
N GLU A 39 -9.05 -7.43 18.53
CA GLU A 39 -8.83 -6.21 19.28
C GLU A 39 -10.06 -5.30 19.14
N ARG A 40 -10.58 -4.85 20.27
CA ARG A 40 -11.68 -3.86 20.29
C ARG A 40 -11.17 -2.48 19.88
N GLU A 41 -10.03 -2.11 20.41
CA GLU A 41 -9.42 -0.81 20.19
C GLU A 41 -8.41 -0.84 19.03
N ILE A 42 -8.18 0.31 18.44
CA ILE A 42 -7.12 0.48 17.46
C ILE A 42 -5.77 0.37 18.19
N TYR A 43 -4.87 -0.43 17.63
CA TYR A 43 -3.52 -0.53 18.18
C TYR A 43 -2.86 0.85 18.22
N PRO A 44 -2.47 1.36 19.38
CA PRO A 44 -2.11 2.78 19.53
C PRO A 44 -0.76 3.14 18.90
N LEU A 45 0.04 2.14 18.54
CA LEU A 45 1.42 2.36 18.09
C LEU A 45 1.53 2.19 16.57
N PRO A 46 2.03 3.21 15.84
CA PRO A 46 2.12 3.16 14.39
C PRO A 46 3.18 2.18 13.92
N ARG A 47 2.85 1.29 12.99
CA ARG A 47 3.81 0.47 12.25
C ARG A 47 4.25 1.17 10.98
N ALA A 48 3.31 1.45 10.08
CA ALA A 48 3.55 2.23 8.87
C ALA A 48 3.48 3.74 9.16
N VAL A 49 4.25 4.52 8.40
CA VAL A 49 4.29 5.99 8.50
C VAL A 49 4.23 6.67 7.14
N HIS A 50 4.17 5.91 6.06
CA HIS A 50 4.23 6.41 4.69
C HIS A 50 3.28 5.65 3.78
N PHE A 51 2.66 6.36 2.83
CA PHE A 51 2.02 5.80 1.65
C PHE A 51 2.22 6.70 0.43
N ASP A 52 2.00 6.17 -0.77
CA ASP A 52 2.20 6.87 -2.03
C ASP A 52 0.90 7.41 -2.64
N GLY A 53 1.05 8.14 -3.77
CA GLY A 53 -0.09 8.77 -4.45
C GLY A 53 -1.08 7.78 -5.06
N GLU A 54 -0.66 6.56 -5.41
CA GLU A 54 -1.58 5.51 -5.85
C GLU A 54 -2.49 5.06 -4.70
N VAL A 55 -1.93 4.89 -3.51
CA VAL A 55 -2.70 4.54 -2.32
C VAL A 55 -3.70 5.66 -1.95
N MET A 56 -3.31 6.93 -2.09
CA MET A 56 -4.28 8.04 -1.91
C MET A 56 -5.43 7.96 -2.91
N ARG A 57 -5.15 7.58 -4.15
CA ARG A 57 -6.17 7.34 -5.18
C ARG A 57 -7.10 6.16 -4.82
N ILE A 58 -6.57 5.12 -4.17
CA ILE A 58 -7.40 4.01 -3.63
C ILE A 58 -8.29 4.52 -2.48
N PHE A 59 -7.79 5.37 -1.61
CA PHE A 59 -8.62 6.02 -0.58
C PHE A 59 -9.68 6.94 -1.18
N GLN A 60 -9.39 7.60 -2.31
CA GLN A 60 -10.39 8.34 -3.07
C GLN A 60 -11.50 7.42 -3.59
N ALA A 61 -11.16 6.26 -4.13
CA ALA A 61 -12.15 5.27 -4.58
C ALA A 61 -13.05 4.79 -3.43
N ALA A 62 -12.51 4.71 -2.20
CA ALA A 62 -13.29 4.42 -0.99
C ALA A 62 -14.05 5.63 -0.41
N GLY A 63 -13.95 6.83 -1.01
CA GLY A 63 -14.60 8.07 -0.56
C GLY A 63 -14.04 8.61 0.77
N LEU A 64 -12.73 8.42 1.02
CA LEU A 64 -12.06 8.79 2.28
C LEU A 64 -10.84 9.70 2.09
N ALA A 65 -10.46 10.02 0.83
CA ALA A 65 -9.21 10.73 0.54
C ALA A 65 -9.12 12.10 1.22
N ASP A 66 -10.17 12.91 1.22
CA ASP A 66 -10.15 14.26 1.82
C ASP A 66 -9.89 14.21 3.32
N ARG A 67 -10.52 13.25 4.02
CA ARG A 67 -10.32 13.06 5.47
C ARG A 67 -8.89 12.60 5.76
N ILE A 68 -8.36 11.69 4.93
CA ILE A 68 -7.00 11.16 5.07
C ILE A 68 -5.98 12.24 4.70
N ALA A 69 -6.23 13.05 3.66
CA ALA A 69 -5.37 14.17 3.29
C ALA A 69 -5.30 15.23 4.40
N ALA A 70 -6.43 15.51 5.07
CA ALA A 70 -6.46 16.45 6.20
C ALA A 70 -5.67 15.95 7.43
N ALA A 71 -5.57 14.63 7.62
CA ALA A 71 -4.83 13.99 8.70
C ALA A 71 -3.38 13.65 8.34
N GLY A 72 -3.04 13.65 7.05
CA GLY A 72 -1.72 13.33 6.52
C GLY A 72 -0.88 14.57 6.19
N ARG A 73 0.39 14.33 5.89
CA ARG A 73 1.34 15.36 5.45
C ARG A 73 1.94 14.96 4.10
N PRO A 74 1.67 15.71 3.01
CA PRO A 74 2.33 15.48 1.73
C PRO A 74 3.82 15.83 1.81
N SER A 75 4.65 15.18 0.99
CA SER A 75 6.08 15.49 0.88
C SER A 75 6.56 15.33 -0.56
N SER A 76 7.29 16.32 -1.03
CA SER A 76 7.93 16.33 -2.36
C SER A 76 9.41 15.93 -2.33
N LYS A 77 10.02 15.74 -1.14
CA LYS A 77 11.48 15.64 -1.01
C LYS A 77 12.05 14.23 -1.13
N GLY A 78 11.23 13.22 -1.22
CA GLY A 78 11.67 11.84 -1.43
C GLY A 78 12.33 11.19 -0.21
N MET A 79 13.31 10.31 -0.47
CA MET A 79 14.07 9.56 0.53
C MET A 79 15.55 9.57 0.15
N HIS A 80 16.43 9.92 1.09
CA HIS A 80 17.86 10.07 0.86
C HIS A 80 18.63 8.98 1.59
N PHE A 81 19.50 8.29 0.90
CA PHE A 81 20.49 7.39 1.46
C PHE A 81 21.78 8.19 1.66
N VAL A 82 22.24 8.28 2.89
CA VAL A 82 23.42 9.05 3.25
C VAL A 82 24.43 8.19 3.99
N ASN A 83 25.72 8.40 3.76
CA ASN A 83 26.77 7.69 4.50
C ASN A 83 27.02 8.30 5.88
N ALA A 84 27.97 7.73 6.65
CA ALA A 84 28.31 8.16 8.00
C ALA A 84 28.77 9.63 8.06
N GLU A 85 29.41 10.14 7.00
CA GLU A 85 29.90 11.51 6.85
C GLU A 85 28.81 12.49 6.38
N GLY A 86 27.57 12.01 6.11
CA GLY A 86 26.44 12.83 5.65
C GLY A 86 26.42 13.06 4.13
N ARG A 87 27.29 12.40 3.34
CA ARG A 87 27.25 12.47 1.87
C ARG A 87 26.09 11.64 1.34
N THR A 88 25.29 12.22 0.46
CA THR A 88 24.20 11.51 -0.22
C THR A 88 24.75 10.51 -1.24
N LEU A 89 24.33 9.25 -1.12
CA LEU A 89 24.67 8.15 -2.01
C LEU A 89 23.59 7.94 -3.07
N MET A 90 22.33 7.90 -2.63
CA MET A 90 21.19 7.65 -3.49
C MET A 90 20.01 8.52 -3.06
N VAL A 91 19.13 8.85 -4.00
CA VAL A 91 17.88 9.57 -3.72
C VAL A 91 16.75 8.92 -4.49
N ARG A 92 15.76 8.41 -3.75
CA ARG A 92 14.45 8.17 -4.33
C ARG A 92 13.78 9.53 -4.53
N ARG A 93 13.47 9.84 -5.78
CA ARG A 93 12.90 11.15 -6.12
C ARG A 93 11.58 11.39 -5.41
N GLY A 94 11.37 12.63 -5.00
CA GLY A 94 10.07 13.15 -4.68
C GLY A 94 9.38 13.71 -5.93
N ILE A 95 8.11 14.06 -5.79
CA ILE A 95 7.31 14.69 -6.84
C ILE A 95 6.80 16.01 -6.28
N ASP A 96 7.15 17.11 -6.94
CA ASP A 96 6.62 18.43 -6.60
C ASP A 96 5.17 18.56 -7.10
N GLY A 97 4.29 19.03 -6.23
CA GLY A 97 2.87 19.19 -6.54
C GLY A 97 2.14 17.85 -6.69
N LEU A 98 1.28 17.76 -7.70
CA LEU A 98 0.45 16.59 -7.96
C LEU A 98 1.19 15.60 -8.87
N GLY A 99 1.25 14.36 -8.46
CA GLY A 99 1.76 13.25 -9.26
C GLY A 99 0.75 12.70 -10.27
N PRO A 100 1.12 11.63 -10.99
CA PRO A 100 0.28 11.04 -12.04
C PRO A 100 -1.06 10.49 -11.54
N HIS A 101 -1.21 10.31 -10.24
CA HIS A 101 -2.44 9.83 -9.60
C HIS A 101 -3.40 10.94 -9.17
N GLY A 102 -3.12 12.22 -9.54
CA GLY A 102 -3.94 13.37 -9.15
C GLY A 102 -3.74 13.83 -7.70
N TRP A 103 -2.81 13.22 -6.99
CA TRP A 103 -2.43 13.48 -5.59
C TRP A 103 -0.92 13.68 -5.46
N ALA A 104 -0.46 14.22 -4.32
CA ALA A 104 0.97 14.26 -4.02
C ALA A 104 1.57 12.83 -4.04
N GLY A 105 2.81 12.72 -4.50
CA GLY A 105 3.44 11.42 -4.70
C GLY A 105 3.80 10.67 -3.41
N ASN A 106 3.95 11.38 -2.29
CA ASN A 106 4.30 10.80 -0.99
C ASN A 106 3.52 11.45 0.13
N TRP A 107 3.07 10.64 1.09
CA TRP A 107 2.32 11.07 2.25
C TRP A 107 2.90 10.42 3.51
N TYR A 108 3.12 11.25 4.54
CA TYR A 108 3.43 10.79 5.88
C TYR A 108 2.17 10.89 6.75
N PHE A 109 1.97 9.93 7.63
CA PHE A 109 0.75 9.83 8.41
C PHE A 109 0.97 9.11 9.75
N HIS A 110 0.03 9.26 10.65
CA HIS A 110 -0.05 8.50 11.90
C HIS A 110 -1.04 7.33 11.71
N GLN A 111 -0.54 6.09 11.74
CA GLN A 111 -1.36 4.90 11.42
C GLN A 111 -2.62 4.77 12.27
N PRO A 112 -2.63 4.98 13.61
CA PRO A 112 -3.86 4.93 14.39
C PRO A 112 -4.93 5.93 13.91
N GLU A 113 -4.54 7.10 13.40
CA GLU A 113 -5.49 8.06 12.83
C GLU A 113 -6.06 7.56 11.49
N LEU A 114 -5.23 7.01 10.62
CA LEU A 114 -5.68 6.38 9.38
C LEU A 114 -6.69 5.25 9.67
N GLU A 115 -6.37 4.37 10.60
CA GLU A 115 -7.26 3.26 10.97
C GLU A 115 -8.59 3.77 11.54
N ARG A 116 -8.56 4.85 12.34
CA ARG A 116 -9.77 5.50 12.87
C ARG A 116 -10.65 6.04 11.75
N ILE A 117 -10.04 6.67 10.72
CA ILE A 117 -10.77 7.17 9.55
C ILE A 117 -11.37 6.01 8.75
N LEU A 118 -10.62 4.93 8.52
CA LEU A 118 -11.08 3.75 7.79
C LEU A 118 -12.22 3.03 8.53
N ARG A 119 -12.10 2.79 9.85
CA ARG A 119 -13.15 2.17 10.66
C ARG A 119 -14.41 3.05 10.76
N ALA A 120 -14.25 4.36 10.95
CA ALA A 120 -15.36 5.29 10.90
C ALA A 120 -16.04 5.35 9.52
N GLY A 121 -15.30 5.07 8.46
CA GLY A 121 -15.84 4.95 7.10
C GLY A 121 -16.86 3.83 6.96
N LEU A 122 -16.76 2.75 7.72
CA LEU A 122 -17.66 1.59 7.67
C LEU A 122 -19.09 1.94 8.11
N THR A 123 -19.26 2.91 9.01
CA THR A 123 -20.60 3.31 9.49
C THR A 123 -21.49 3.94 8.42
N ARG A 124 -20.93 4.30 7.26
CA ARG A 124 -21.69 4.79 6.10
C ARG A 124 -22.57 3.69 5.45
N PHE A 125 -22.27 2.42 5.73
CA PHE A 125 -22.81 1.28 5.02
C PHE A 125 -23.63 0.38 5.96
N PRO A 126 -24.97 0.35 5.84
CA PRO A 126 -25.83 -0.49 6.68
C PRO A 126 -25.64 -2.00 6.41
N ASN A 127 -25.03 -2.34 5.28
CA ASN A 127 -24.69 -3.71 4.86
C ASN A 127 -23.34 -4.19 5.39
N VAL A 128 -22.60 -3.38 6.18
CA VAL A 128 -21.33 -3.75 6.81
C VAL A 128 -21.52 -3.85 8.33
N ARG A 129 -21.31 -5.03 8.90
CA ARG A 129 -21.36 -5.29 10.34
C ARG A 129 -19.95 -5.47 10.89
N THR A 130 -19.65 -4.80 11.99
CA THR A 130 -18.33 -4.84 12.65
C THR A 130 -18.41 -5.63 13.95
N HIS A 131 -17.49 -6.59 14.12
CA HIS A 131 -17.38 -7.48 15.28
C HIS A 131 -16.00 -7.28 15.94
N LEU A 132 -15.83 -6.16 16.65
CA LEU A 132 -14.58 -5.82 17.33
C LEU A 132 -14.53 -6.45 18.74
N GLY A 133 -13.35 -6.94 19.14
CA GLY A 133 -13.16 -7.72 20.36
C GLY A 133 -13.62 -9.17 20.20
N HIS A 134 -13.73 -9.65 18.95
CA HIS A 134 -14.15 -11.02 18.61
C HIS A 134 -12.98 -11.75 17.93
N ASP A 135 -12.38 -12.68 18.67
CA ASP A 135 -11.30 -13.52 18.15
C ASP A 135 -11.89 -14.76 17.45
N ILE A 136 -11.53 -14.95 16.18
CA ILE A 136 -11.97 -16.10 15.38
C ILE A 136 -11.00 -17.25 15.63
N GLY A 137 -11.50 -18.37 16.17
CA GLY A 137 -10.70 -19.56 16.44
C GLY A 137 -10.57 -20.48 15.23
N SER A 138 -11.59 -20.53 14.36
CA SER A 138 -11.60 -21.33 13.12
C SER A 138 -12.33 -20.61 12.00
N VAL A 139 -11.89 -20.81 10.75
CA VAL A 139 -12.60 -20.31 9.55
C VAL A 139 -13.98 -20.97 9.38
N ASP A 140 -14.23 -22.11 10.04
CA ASP A 140 -15.50 -22.82 10.00
C ASP A 140 -16.60 -22.14 10.82
N GLU A 141 -16.23 -21.22 11.73
CA GLU A 141 -17.18 -20.38 12.48
C GLU A 141 -17.82 -19.30 11.61
N LEU A 142 -17.25 -19.03 10.41
CA LEU A 142 -17.64 -17.94 9.54
C LEU A 142 -18.67 -18.40 8.51
N ASP A 143 -19.92 -17.98 8.69
CA ASP A 143 -21.03 -18.25 7.76
C ASP A 143 -21.07 -17.16 6.67
N ALA A 144 -20.20 -17.29 5.66
CA ALA A 144 -20.05 -16.36 4.55
C ALA A 144 -19.74 -17.11 3.24
N ARG A 145 -20.13 -16.51 2.11
CA ARG A 145 -19.78 -17.05 0.77
C ARG A 145 -18.28 -17.05 0.54
N TYR A 146 -17.60 -15.97 0.96
CA TYR A 146 -16.14 -15.83 0.90
C TYR A 146 -15.59 -15.37 2.24
N VAL A 147 -14.35 -15.77 2.55
CA VAL A 147 -13.61 -15.34 3.73
C VAL A 147 -12.29 -14.75 3.29
N VAL A 148 -11.99 -13.52 3.71
CA VAL A 148 -10.72 -12.85 3.39
C VAL A 148 -9.91 -12.65 4.66
N GLY A 149 -8.74 -13.29 4.75
CA GLY A 149 -7.77 -13.10 5.82
C GLY A 149 -6.97 -11.81 5.61
N CYS A 150 -7.28 -10.79 6.40
CA CYS A 150 -6.51 -9.55 6.57
C CYS A 150 -5.86 -9.52 7.97
N ASP A 151 -5.63 -10.69 8.56
CA ASP A 151 -5.26 -10.96 9.95
C ASP A 151 -3.74 -10.98 10.18
N GLY A 152 -2.98 -10.42 9.24
CA GLY A 152 -1.58 -10.09 9.38
C GLY A 152 -0.64 -11.28 9.37
N ALA A 153 0.61 -11.05 9.83
CA ALA A 153 1.71 -12.00 9.74
C ALA A 153 1.45 -13.36 10.43
N ARG A 154 0.51 -13.43 11.39
CA ARG A 154 0.13 -14.66 12.11
C ARG A 154 -1.19 -15.25 11.64
N SER A 155 -1.60 -14.98 10.42
CA SER A 155 -2.89 -15.29 9.85
C SER A 155 -3.41 -16.70 10.13
N LEU A 156 -4.63 -16.76 10.68
CA LEU A 156 -5.43 -17.96 10.84
C LEU A 156 -5.88 -18.49 9.46
N VAL A 157 -6.36 -17.57 8.61
CA VAL A 157 -6.88 -17.93 7.27
C VAL A 157 -5.79 -18.52 6.40
N ARG A 158 -4.55 -17.96 6.48
CA ARG A 158 -3.38 -18.53 5.78
C ARG A 158 -3.12 -19.97 6.20
N ARG A 159 -3.18 -20.27 7.50
CA ARG A 159 -2.99 -21.65 8.00
C ARG A 159 -4.08 -22.60 7.48
N ALA A 160 -5.33 -22.12 7.40
CA ALA A 160 -6.45 -22.91 6.88
C ALA A 160 -6.32 -23.18 5.36
N ILE A 161 -5.81 -22.25 4.60
CA ILE A 161 -5.48 -22.44 3.19
C ILE A 161 -4.35 -23.46 3.03
N GLY A 162 -3.35 -23.41 3.91
CA GLY A 162 -2.10 -24.17 3.79
C GLY A 162 -1.10 -23.50 2.84
N SER A 163 -1.10 -22.17 2.77
CA SER A 163 -0.19 -21.38 1.93
C SER A 163 1.26 -21.66 2.29
N ARG A 164 2.13 -21.65 1.28
CA ARG A 164 3.56 -21.94 1.40
C ARG A 164 4.37 -20.65 1.44
N PRO A 165 5.19 -20.39 2.48
CA PRO A 165 6.07 -19.23 2.50
C PRO A 165 7.26 -19.41 1.53
N VAL A 166 7.57 -18.36 0.80
CA VAL A 166 8.79 -18.18 0.02
C VAL A 166 9.60 -17.07 0.68
N ASP A 167 10.71 -17.44 1.28
CA ASP A 167 11.63 -16.53 1.94
C ASP A 167 12.54 -15.85 0.90
N LEU A 168 12.61 -14.51 0.97
CA LEU A 168 13.45 -13.68 0.10
C LEU A 168 14.72 -13.19 0.79
N GLY A 169 15.07 -13.79 1.95
CA GLY A 169 16.40 -13.78 2.55
C GLY A 169 16.72 -12.62 3.51
N LEU A 170 15.71 -11.80 3.93
CA LEU A 170 15.97 -10.75 4.92
C LEU A 170 15.19 -11.01 6.21
N HIS A 171 15.91 -11.12 7.33
CA HIS A 171 15.36 -11.25 8.69
C HIS A 171 16.25 -10.45 9.64
N GLN A 172 15.91 -9.19 9.88
CA GLN A 172 16.74 -8.28 10.67
C GLN A 172 15.93 -7.62 11.80
N PRO A 173 16.36 -7.73 13.08
CA PRO A 173 15.73 -6.99 14.17
C PRO A 173 16.15 -5.51 14.16
N TRP A 174 15.17 -4.64 14.36
CA TRP A 174 15.33 -3.19 14.42
C TRP A 174 14.57 -2.63 15.61
N LEU A 175 15.18 -1.71 16.33
CA LEU A 175 14.52 -0.88 17.32
C LEU A 175 13.82 0.28 16.63
N VAL A 176 12.53 0.44 16.88
CA VAL A 176 11.73 1.58 16.40
C VAL A 176 11.44 2.49 17.59
N VAL A 177 11.88 3.74 17.51
CA VAL A 177 11.64 4.78 18.51
C VAL A 177 10.82 5.90 17.88
N ASP A 178 9.62 6.12 18.39
CA ASP A 178 8.78 7.28 18.05
C ASP A 178 8.91 8.32 19.16
N LEU A 179 9.21 9.57 18.77
CA LEU A 179 9.42 10.71 19.66
C LEU A 179 8.42 11.82 19.34
N ILE A 180 7.89 12.45 20.37
CA ILE A 180 7.22 13.75 20.27
C ILE A 180 8.24 14.83 20.64
N CYS A 181 8.63 15.60 19.64
CA CYS A 181 9.68 16.61 19.73
C CYS A 181 9.08 18.02 19.93
N ASP A 182 9.79 18.87 20.68
CA ASP A 182 9.46 20.29 20.75
C ASP A 182 9.70 20.94 19.37
N PRO A 183 8.68 21.50 18.71
CA PRO A 183 8.81 22.07 17.38
C PRO A 183 9.70 23.32 17.34
N ASN A 184 10.00 23.92 18.50
CA ASN A 184 10.83 25.12 18.62
C ASN A 184 12.28 24.80 19.03
N ALA A 185 12.59 23.56 19.40
CA ALA A 185 13.95 23.20 19.79
C ALA A 185 14.91 23.34 18.58
N PRO A 186 16.05 24.04 18.73
CA PRO A 186 16.99 24.27 17.62
C PRO A 186 17.46 22.98 16.94
N ARG A 187 17.70 21.91 17.71
CA ARG A 187 18.11 20.61 17.19
C ARG A 187 17.00 19.93 16.37
N VAL A 188 15.73 20.10 16.77
CA VAL A 188 14.57 19.58 16.03
C VAL A 188 14.38 20.33 14.70
N LEU A 189 14.56 21.66 14.70
CA LEU A 189 14.49 22.50 13.51
C LEU A 189 15.63 22.19 12.51
N ALA A 190 16.78 21.73 12.99
CA ALA A 190 17.91 21.33 12.15
C ALA A 190 17.74 19.94 11.49
N LEU A 191 16.75 19.13 11.92
CA LEU A 191 16.52 17.82 11.32
C LEU A 191 15.93 17.97 9.91
N PRO A 192 16.30 17.07 8.97
CA PRO A 192 15.71 17.07 7.65
C PRO A 192 14.20 16.82 7.72
N ASP A 193 13.44 17.42 6.81
CA ASP A 193 11.99 17.21 6.68
C ASP A 193 11.63 16.08 5.69
N TYR A 194 12.63 15.33 5.22
CA TYR A 194 12.53 14.14 4.38
C TYR A 194 13.03 12.89 5.11
N SER A 195 12.76 11.71 4.56
CA SER A 195 13.27 10.45 5.11
C SER A 195 14.74 10.27 4.79
N VAL A 196 15.51 9.90 5.82
CA VAL A 196 16.94 9.60 5.70
C VAL A 196 17.17 8.11 6.00
N GLN A 197 17.88 7.45 5.10
CA GLN A 197 18.46 6.13 5.27
C GLN A 197 19.94 6.34 5.58
N LEU A 198 20.33 6.27 6.84
CA LEU A 198 21.70 6.46 7.29
C LEU A 198 22.48 5.15 7.12
N CYS A 199 23.32 5.11 6.10
CA CYS A 199 24.18 3.98 5.75
C CYS A 199 25.50 4.00 6.54
N ASP A 200 25.42 4.14 7.86
CA ASP A 200 26.56 4.14 8.76
C ASP A 200 26.90 2.71 9.18
N PRO A 201 28.10 2.17 8.82
CA PRO A 201 28.45 0.79 9.17
C PRO A 201 28.55 0.55 10.69
N ALA A 202 28.70 1.61 11.51
CA ALA A 202 28.70 1.47 12.96
C ALA A 202 27.28 1.21 13.50
N ARG A 203 26.25 1.82 12.91
CA ARG A 203 24.83 1.60 13.26
C ARG A 203 23.91 2.16 12.18
N PRO A 204 23.45 1.32 11.25
CA PRO A 204 22.47 1.73 10.24
C PRO A 204 21.16 2.22 10.86
N MET A 205 20.57 3.28 10.31
CA MET A 205 19.33 3.86 10.83
C MET A 205 18.45 4.41 9.71
N THR A 206 17.15 4.46 9.98
CA THR A 206 16.18 5.25 9.21
C THR A 206 15.64 6.38 10.09
N ILE A 207 15.57 7.60 9.56
CA ILE A 207 15.04 8.78 10.26
C ILE A 207 13.87 9.31 9.45
N VAL A 208 12.70 9.46 10.07
CA VAL A 208 11.46 9.88 9.38
C VAL A 208 10.82 11.07 10.08
N ASN A 209 10.46 12.08 9.30
CA ASN A 209 9.55 13.14 9.73
C ASN A 209 8.11 12.69 9.49
N VAL A 210 7.44 12.22 10.54
CA VAL A 210 6.04 11.75 10.45
C VAL A 210 5.05 12.91 10.31
N GLY A 211 5.33 14.05 10.96
CA GLY A 211 4.47 15.24 10.91
C GLY A 211 4.02 15.73 12.28
N THR A 212 2.92 16.49 12.31
CA THR A 212 2.38 17.05 13.54
C THR A 212 1.81 15.99 14.49
N ALA A 213 1.87 16.26 15.78
CA ALA A 213 1.30 15.44 16.84
C ALA A 213 0.78 16.32 17.96
N PRO A 214 -0.15 15.86 18.81
CA PRO A 214 -0.52 16.56 20.01
C PRO A 214 0.71 16.87 20.88
N GLY A 215 0.97 18.15 21.10
CA GLY A 215 2.10 18.63 21.91
C GLY A 215 3.44 18.67 21.18
N GLY A 216 3.48 18.63 19.83
CA GLY A 216 4.73 18.80 19.10
C GLY A 216 4.74 18.24 17.68
N VAL A 217 5.91 17.78 17.25
CA VAL A 217 6.12 17.09 15.97
C VAL A 217 6.60 15.67 16.23
N ARG A 218 6.05 14.73 15.47
CA ARG A 218 6.43 13.31 15.58
C ARG A 218 7.61 13.00 14.67
N ARG A 219 8.65 12.41 15.25
CA ARG A 219 9.83 11.91 14.56
C ARG A 219 10.01 10.45 14.89
N ARG A 220 10.50 9.67 13.94
CA ARG A 220 10.82 8.25 14.10
C ARG A 220 12.26 7.97 13.80
N TRP A 221 12.90 7.16 14.66
CA TRP A 221 14.14 6.47 14.39
C TRP A 221 13.86 4.96 14.31
N GLU A 222 14.34 4.34 13.25
CA GLU A 222 14.44 2.90 13.13
C GLU A 222 15.94 2.58 13.15
N ILE A 223 16.38 1.78 14.12
CA ILE A 223 17.79 1.58 14.45
C ILE A 223 18.09 0.10 14.33
N MET A 224 19.02 -0.29 13.46
CA MET A 224 19.42 -1.68 13.31
C MET A 224 20.05 -2.19 14.61
N LEU A 225 19.63 -3.36 15.08
CA LEU A 225 20.29 -4.03 16.19
C LEU A 225 21.60 -4.63 15.71
N MET A 226 22.68 -4.31 16.43
CA MET A 226 24.02 -4.82 16.17
C MET A 226 24.32 -6.04 17.03
N PRO A 227 25.29 -6.87 16.66
CA PRO A 227 25.77 -7.95 17.55
C PRO A 227 26.11 -7.43 18.95
N GLY A 228 25.52 -8.04 19.97
CA GLY A 228 25.67 -7.62 21.38
C GLY A 228 24.55 -6.75 21.92
N ASP A 229 23.66 -6.22 21.07
CA ASP A 229 22.45 -5.54 21.54
C ASP A 229 21.46 -6.57 22.10
N ASP A 230 20.88 -6.30 23.27
CA ASP A 230 19.81 -7.10 23.85
C ASP A 230 18.44 -6.55 23.41
N PRO A 231 17.66 -7.28 22.59
CA PRO A 231 16.36 -6.82 22.10
C PRO A 231 15.35 -6.47 23.20
N ALA A 232 15.46 -7.09 24.38
CA ALA A 232 14.57 -6.81 25.51
C ALA A 232 14.92 -5.48 26.20
N ARG A 233 16.19 -5.08 26.16
CA ARG A 233 16.70 -3.93 26.90
C ARG A 233 16.88 -2.66 26.07
N VAL A 234 17.18 -2.77 24.76
CA VAL A 234 17.42 -1.59 23.90
C VAL A 234 16.23 -0.62 23.85
N VAL A 235 15.06 -1.03 24.28
CA VAL A 235 13.86 -0.19 24.42
C VAL A 235 13.92 0.76 25.62
N GLU A 236 14.87 0.54 26.56
CA GLU A 236 15.04 1.41 27.71
C GLU A 236 15.62 2.77 27.29
N PRO A 237 15.08 3.90 27.79
CA PRO A 237 15.58 5.24 27.45
C PRO A 237 17.08 5.41 27.67
N ALA A 238 17.62 4.85 28.76
CA ALA A 238 19.05 4.91 29.07
C ALA A 238 19.93 4.27 27.98
N LEU A 239 19.38 3.35 27.17
CA LEU A 239 20.11 2.64 26.12
C LEU A 239 19.88 3.22 24.73
N PHE A 240 18.66 3.68 24.40
CA PHE A 240 18.43 4.21 23.05
C PHE A 240 18.82 5.69 22.89
N TRP A 241 18.70 6.54 23.92
CA TRP A 241 19.11 7.93 23.80
C TRP A 241 20.57 8.11 23.36
N PRO A 242 21.55 7.38 23.90
CA PRO A 242 22.93 7.46 23.39
C PRO A 242 23.08 7.13 21.91
N MET A 243 22.19 6.28 21.33
CA MET A 243 22.25 5.93 19.91
C MET A 243 21.86 7.10 18.99
N ILE A 244 21.02 8.03 19.49
CA ILE A 244 20.47 9.15 18.71
C ILE A 244 20.90 10.52 19.22
N ASN A 245 21.75 10.61 20.25
CA ASN A 245 22.12 11.85 20.93
C ASN A 245 22.83 12.88 20.02
N ARG A 246 23.41 12.44 18.90
CA ARG A 246 23.97 13.36 17.90
C ARG A 246 22.90 14.25 17.23
N TRP A 247 21.63 13.82 17.25
CA TRP A 247 20.51 14.57 16.69
C TRP A 247 19.64 15.21 17.76
N LEU A 248 19.17 14.41 18.74
CA LEU A 248 18.25 14.85 19.79
C LEU A 248 18.62 14.24 21.14
N GLY A 249 18.22 14.92 22.21
CA GLY A 249 18.30 14.45 23.58
C GLY A 249 16.94 14.51 24.30
N PRO A 250 16.90 14.05 25.56
CA PRO A 250 15.70 14.10 26.39
C PRO A 250 15.16 15.53 26.61
N GLU A 251 16.01 16.53 26.45
CA GLU A 251 15.66 17.96 26.51
C GLU A 251 14.85 18.45 25.30
N ASP A 252 15.00 17.78 24.13
CA ASP A 252 14.38 18.17 22.86
C ASP A 252 13.07 17.40 22.59
N ALA A 253 12.91 16.22 23.22
CA ALA A 253 11.81 15.31 22.90
C ALA A 253 11.51 14.32 24.03
N ARG A 254 10.27 13.80 24.02
CA ARG A 254 9.86 12.70 24.89
C ARG A 254 9.53 11.45 24.06
N PRO A 255 9.86 10.25 24.57
CA PRO A 255 9.45 9.02 23.92
C PRO A 255 7.92 8.88 23.93
N GLU A 256 7.35 8.54 22.76
CA GLU A 256 5.99 8.06 22.63
C GLU A 256 5.98 6.53 22.63
N ARG A 257 7.04 5.92 22.05
CA ARG A 257 7.20 4.49 21.93
C ARG A 257 8.66 4.09 21.70
N ALA A 258 9.03 2.91 22.24
CA ALA A 258 10.20 2.15 21.82
C ALA A 258 9.81 0.67 21.74
N ALA A 259 10.09 0.00 20.62
CA ALA A 259 9.79 -1.42 20.44
C ALA A 259 10.72 -2.04 19.39
N VAL A 260 11.07 -3.32 19.58
CA VAL A 260 11.84 -4.09 18.61
C VAL A 260 10.91 -4.86 17.69
N TYR A 261 11.17 -4.77 16.38
CA TYR A 261 10.52 -5.55 15.33
C TYR A 261 11.57 -6.30 14.53
N THR A 262 11.29 -7.55 14.19
CA THR A 262 12.06 -8.25 13.16
C THR A 262 11.39 -8.01 11.82
N PHE A 263 12.10 -7.38 10.91
CA PHE A 263 11.65 -7.19 9.54
C PHE A 263 11.90 -8.46 8.74
N HIS A 264 10.93 -8.86 7.96
CA HIS A 264 10.98 -10.06 7.13
C HIS A 264 10.73 -9.70 5.66
N SER A 265 11.33 -10.47 4.76
CA SER A 265 11.01 -10.46 3.33
C SER A 265 10.44 -11.81 2.92
N VAL A 266 9.12 -11.94 2.97
CA VAL A 266 8.42 -13.20 2.71
C VAL A 266 7.22 -12.94 1.81
N VAL A 267 7.01 -13.80 0.81
CA VAL A 267 5.73 -13.92 0.09
C VAL A 267 5.15 -15.30 0.30
N GLN A 268 3.83 -15.41 0.31
CA GLN A 268 3.15 -16.69 0.33
C GLN A 268 2.82 -17.11 -1.10
N GLU A 269 2.81 -18.40 -1.38
CA GLU A 269 2.17 -19.00 -2.53
C GLU A 269 0.88 -19.69 -2.08
N GLY A 270 -0.20 -19.59 -2.87
CA GLY A 270 -1.52 -20.08 -2.53
C GLY A 270 -2.30 -19.06 -1.70
N TRP A 271 -2.67 -17.93 -2.32
CA TRP A 271 -3.48 -16.90 -1.67
C TRP A 271 -4.97 -17.22 -1.68
N ARG A 272 -5.37 -18.27 -2.41
CA ARG A 272 -6.75 -18.72 -2.52
C ARG A 272 -6.87 -20.23 -2.35
N LYS A 273 -7.91 -20.67 -1.64
CA LYS A 273 -8.39 -22.07 -1.59
C LYS A 273 -9.89 -22.10 -1.42
N GLY A 274 -10.60 -22.41 -2.53
CA GLY A 274 -12.06 -22.36 -2.53
C GLY A 274 -12.58 -20.97 -2.16
N ARG A 275 -13.35 -20.87 -1.06
CA ARG A 275 -13.90 -19.60 -0.56
C ARG A 275 -12.94 -18.74 0.25
N LEU A 276 -11.77 -19.27 0.62
CA LEU A 276 -10.78 -18.58 1.46
C LEU A 276 -9.78 -17.80 0.59
N LEU A 277 -9.52 -16.54 0.95
CA LEU A 277 -8.55 -15.65 0.28
C LEU A 277 -7.70 -14.92 1.33
N LEU A 278 -6.57 -14.37 0.92
CA LEU A 278 -5.67 -13.57 1.75
C LEU A 278 -5.47 -12.17 1.16
N ALA A 279 -5.15 -11.18 2.02
CA ALA A 279 -4.70 -9.85 1.58
C ALA A 279 -3.77 -9.20 2.63
N GLY A 280 -2.79 -8.43 2.17
CA GLY A 280 -1.83 -7.72 3.01
C GLY A 280 -0.82 -8.64 3.70
N ASP A 281 -0.47 -8.35 4.97
CA ASP A 281 0.57 -9.09 5.71
C ASP A 281 0.26 -10.59 5.89
N SER A 282 -0.98 -11.01 5.63
CA SER A 282 -1.34 -12.43 5.61
C SER A 282 -0.73 -13.17 4.40
N CYS A 283 -0.49 -12.48 3.30
CA CYS A 283 0.10 -13.06 2.09
C CYS A 283 1.52 -12.56 1.78
N HIS A 284 1.98 -11.42 2.32
CA HIS A 284 3.35 -10.96 2.13
C HIS A 284 3.83 -10.04 3.25
N GLN A 285 5.12 -10.11 3.55
CA GLN A 285 5.81 -9.24 4.50
C GLN A 285 6.96 -8.53 3.78
N THR A 286 6.99 -7.19 3.87
CA THR A 286 7.93 -6.34 3.14
C THR A 286 8.82 -5.60 4.14
N PRO A 287 10.16 -5.60 3.96
CA PRO A 287 11.05 -4.75 4.75
C PRO A 287 10.68 -3.26 4.57
N PRO A 288 10.86 -2.41 5.60
CA PRO A 288 10.36 -1.04 5.58
C PRO A 288 11.16 -0.07 4.71
N PHE A 289 12.31 -0.47 4.17
CA PHE A 289 13.30 0.40 3.51
C PHE A 289 12.78 1.14 2.26
N LEU A 290 11.61 0.78 1.77
CA LEU A 290 10.90 1.45 0.69
C LEU A 290 9.53 2.03 1.13
N GLY A 291 9.07 1.71 2.36
CA GLY A 291 7.78 2.15 2.89
C GLY A 291 6.57 1.55 2.17
N GLN A 292 6.66 0.33 1.60
CA GLN A 292 5.65 -0.23 0.69
C GLN A 292 4.83 -1.41 1.26
N GLY A 293 5.07 -1.87 2.49
CA GLY A 293 4.35 -3.03 3.04
C GLY A 293 2.84 -2.81 3.13
N MET A 294 2.41 -1.78 3.84
CA MET A 294 0.99 -1.41 3.92
C MET A 294 0.42 -1.04 2.53
N CYS A 295 1.18 -0.32 1.71
CA CYS A 295 0.76 0.07 0.37
C CYS A 295 0.42 -1.14 -0.51
N ALA A 296 1.24 -2.20 -0.45
CA ALA A 296 0.99 -3.44 -1.16
C ALA A 296 -0.34 -4.09 -0.75
N GLY A 297 -0.61 -4.16 0.57
CA GLY A 297 -1.87 -4.70 1.09
C GLY A 297 -3.10 -3.87 0.71
N LEU A 298 -2.97 -2.53 0.65
CA LEU A 298 -4.07 -1.66 0.20
C LEU A 298 -4.34 -1.83 -1.30
N ARG A 299 -3.29 -2.08 -2.12
CA ARG A 299 -3.44 -2.47 -3.53
C ARG A 299 -4.08 -3.85 -3.69
N ASP A 300 -3.80 -4.79 -2.78
CA ASP A 300 -4.48 -6.09 -2.75
C ASP A 300 -5.98 -5.91 -2.53
N ALA A 301 -6.35 -5.10 -1.54
CA ALA A 301 -7.75 -4.79 -1.26
C ALA A 301 -8.46 -4.16 -2.46
N ALA A 302 -7.81 -3.23 -3.16
CA ALA A 302 -8.38 -2.59 -4.36
C ALA A 302 -8.56 -3.57 -5.53
N ASN A 303 -7.58 -4.47 -5.76
CA ASN A 303 -7.66 -5.49 -6.81
C ASN A 303 -8.74 -6.55 -6.49
N LEU A 304 -8.82 -6.97 -5.23
CA LEU A 304 -9.75 -8.03 -4.79
C LEU A 304 -11.19 -7.53 -4.70
N ALA A 305 -11.43 -6.29 -4.27
CA ALA A 305 -12.76 -5.77 -3.98
C ALA A 305 -13.70 -5.84 -5.20
N TRP A 306 -13.29 -5.32 -6.35
CA TRP A 306 -14.14 -5.33 -7.54
C TRP A 306 -14.35 -6.74 -8.10
N LYS A 307 -13.37 -7.64 -7.97
CA LYS A 307 -13.49 -9.05 -8.38
C LYS A 307 -14.51 -9.78 -7.52
N LEU A 308 -14.41 -9.64 -6.19
CA LEU A 308 -15.40 -10.19 -5.27
C LEU A 308 -16.79 -9.63 -5.56
N ALA A 309 -16.93 -8.32 -5.75
CA ALA A 309 -18.20 -7.70 -6.07
C ALA A 309 -18.80 -8.25 -7.37
N ALA A 310 -18.01 -8.38 -8.42
CA ALA A 310 -18.47 -8.93 -9.70
C ALA A 310 -18.94 -10.40 -9.56
N VAL A 311 -18.19 -11.21 -8.84
CA VAL A 311 -18.52 -12.63 -8.64
C VAL A 311 -19.74 -12.81 -7.74
N VAL A 312 -19.82 -12.07 -6.63
CA VAL A 312 -20.96 -12.14 -5.70
C VAL A 312 -22.26 -11.70 -6.36
N LYS A 313 -22.21 -10.62 -7.15
CA LYS A 313 -23.36 -10.12 -7.92
C LYS A 313 -23.71 -10.99 -9.14
N GLY A 314 -22.92 -12.01 -9.46
CA GLY A 314 -23.15 -12.92 -10.59
C GLY A 314 -22.81 -12.32 -11.95
N SER A 315 -22.17 -11.15 -12.02
CA SER A 315 -21.73 -10.55 -13.29
C SER A 315 -20.41 -11.17 -13.81
N ALA A 316 -19.68 -11.93 -12.98
CA ALA A 316 -18.49 -12.67 -13.37
C ALA A 316 -18.51 -14.10 -12.81
N GLN A 317 -17.73 -14.99 -13.44
CA GLN A 317 -17.51 -16.35 -12.97
C GLN A 317 -16.55 -16.35 -11.76
N ASP A 318 -16.68 -17.36 -10.87
CA ASP A 318 -15.82 -17.54 -9.70
C ASP A 318 -14.32 -17.61 -10.05
N THR A 319 -13.99 -18.12 -11.23
CA THR A 319 -12.63 -18.19 -11.78
C THR A 319 -11.95 -16.83 -11.96
N LEU A 320 -12.71 -15.72 -11.96
CA LEU A 320 -12.13 -14.36 -11.94
C LEU A 320 -11.23 -14.16 -10.71
N LEU A 321 -11.58 -14.76 -9.57
CA LEU A 321 -10.80 -14.68 -8.34
C LEU A 321 -9.44 -15.40 -8.42
N ASP A 322 -9.26 -16.37 -9.34
CA ASP A 322 -7.98 -17.04 -9.55
C ASP A 322 -6.92 -16.08 -10.12
N SER A 323 -7.36 -15.02 -10.82
CA SER A 323 -6.48 -13.99 -11.33
C SER A 323 -5.90 -13.08 -10.25
N TYR A 324 -6.40 -13.12 -9.02
CA TYR A 324 -5.97 -12.21 -7.95
C TYR A 324 -4.50 -12.45 -7.56
N GLU A 325 -4.16 -13.68 -7.19
CA GLU A 325 -2.79 -14.03 -6.83
C GLU A 325 -1.83 -13.89 -8.02
N SER A 326 -2.22 -14.39 -9.19
CA SER A 326 -1.35 -14.36 -10.38
C SER A 326 -1.01 -12.93 -10.84
N GLU A 327 -1.90 -11.96 -10.60
CA GLU A 327 -1.66 -10.54 -10.85
C GLU A 327 -0.83 -9.87 -9.76
N ARG A 328 -1.20 -10.11 -8.48
CA ARG A 328 -0.64 -9.34 -7.35
C ARG A 328 0.70 -9.88 -6.87
N LEU A 329 0.93 -11.19 -6.88
CA LEU A 329 2.16 -11.78 -6.35
C LEU A 329 3.42 -11.28 -7.11
N PRO A 330 3.50 -11.29 -8.45
CA PRO A 330 4.66 -10.74 -9.16
C PRO A 330 4.83 -9.24 -8.92
N HIS A 331 3.72 -8.51 -8.84
CA HIS A 331 3.73 -7.06 -8.59
C HIS A 331 4.32 -6.74 -7.21
N VAL A 332 3.86 -7.37 -6.13
CA VAL A 332 4.38 -7.12 -4.79
C VAL A 332 5.81 -7.62 -4.64
N ARG A 333 6.17 -8.73 -5.27
CA ARG A 333 7.52 -9.29 -5.26
C ARG A 333 8.55 -8.30 -5.80
N THR A 334 8.22 -7.54 -6.85
CA THR A 334 9.08 -6.47 -7.38
C THR A 334 9.43 -5.43 -6.31
N PHE A 335 8.45 -5.02 -5.48
CA PHE A 335 8.69 -4.08 -4.38
C PHE A 335 9.53 -4.69 -3.25
N ILE A 336 9.26 -5.95 -2.89
CA ILE A 336 10.02 -6.64 -1.84
C ILE A 336 11.48 -6.82 -2.26
N GLU A 337 11.73 -7.28 -3.48
CA GLU A 337 13.09 -7.47 -4.01
C GLU A 337 13.85 -6.14 -4.09
N LEU A 338 13.18 -5.04 -4.47
CA LEU A 338 13.79 -3.72 -4.43
C LEU A 338 14.10 -3.31 -2.97
N ALA A 339 13.17 -3.51 -2.04
CA ALA A 339 13.39 -3.19 -0.64
C ALA A 339 14.55 -3.99 -0.03
N VAL A 340 14.71 -5.26 -0.41
CA VAL A 340 15.87 -6.10 -0.01
C VAL A 340 17.18 -5.53 -0.57
N ARG A 341 17.22 -5.15 -1.86
CA ARG A 341 18.42 -4.52 -2.48
C ARG A 341 18.78 -3.19 -1.80
N LEU A 342 17.81 -2.34 -1.51
CA LEU A 342 18.03 -1.08 -0.78
C LEU A 342 18.46 -1.34 0.66
N GLY A 343 17.90 -2.38 1.30
CA GLY A 343 18.32 -2.85 2.60
C GLY A 343 19.78 -3.28 2.62
N ALA A 344 20.27 -3.95 1.59
CA ALA A 344 21.69 -4.32 1.49
C ALA A 344 22.63 -3.10 1.40
N VAL A 345 22.19 -2.01 0.76
CA VAL A 345 22.94 -0.74 0.76
C VAL A 345 22.96 -0.11 2.15
N LEU A 346 21.80 -0.08 2.82
CA LEU A 346 21.65 0.54 4.14
C LEU A 346 22.41 -0.22 5.23
N GLN A 347 22.30 -1.55 5.24
CA GLN A 347 22.68 -2.43 6.35
C GLN A 347 24.12 -2.93 6.26
N GLU A 348 24.96 -2.40 5.36
CA GLU A 348 26.34 -2.80 5.26
C GLU A 348 27.12 -2.35 6.51
N THR A 349 27.59 -3.31 7.30
CA THR A 349 28.31 -3.08 8.57
C THR A 349 29.80 -3.35 8.49
N ASP A 350 30.29 -4.04 7.46
CA ASP A 350 31.73 -4.12 7.21
C ASP A 350 32.25 -2.78 6.72
N ARG A 351 33.25 -2.26 7.40
CA ARG A 351 33.79 -0.91 7.13
C ARG A 351 34.47 -0.80 5.76
N GLU A 352 35.10 -1.87 5.30
CA GLU A 352 35.79 -1.88 4.01
C GLU A 352 34.76 -1.97 2.87
N ALA A 353 33.77 -2.85 3.01
CA ALA A 353 32.63 -2.96 2.10
C ALA A 353 31.82 -1.65 2.05
N ALA A 354 31.59 -0.98 3.18
CA ALA A 354 30.94 0.32 3.24
C ALA A 354 31.72 1.41 2.50
N ARG A 355 33.06 1.45 2.65
CA ARG A 355 33.93 2.36 1.88
C ARG A 355 33.88 2.03 0.38
N ALA A 356 33.86 0.75 0.01
CA ALA A 356 33.75 0.32 -1.38
C ALA A 356 32.37 0.69 -1.96
N ARG A 357 31.29 0.54 -1.19
CA ARG A 357 29.95 1.05 -1.54
C ARG A 357 30.01 2.56 -1.80
N ASP A 358 30.57 3.36 -0.88
CA ASP A 358 30.59 4.81 -0.95
C ASP A 358 31.40 5.34 -2.15
N ARG A 359 32.49 4.64 -2.52
CA ARG A 359 33.27 4.97 -3.74
C ARG A 359 32.44 4.88 -5.03
N ARG A 360 31.45 3.97 -5.10
CA ARG A 360 30.57 3.87 -6.29
C ARG A 360 29.75 5.14 -6.56
N PHE A 361 29.55 5.97 -5.52
CA PHE A 361 28.76 7.19 -5.57
C PHE A 361 29.63 8.47 -5.52
N GLU A 362 30.97 8.36 -5.73
CA GLU A 362 31.86 9.54 -5.71
C GLU A 362 31.57 10.52 -6.85
N ALA A 363 31.09 10.04 -8.00
CA ALA A 363 30.68 10.86 -9.14
C ALA A 363 29.37 11.63 -8.91
N GLY A 364 28.63 11.34 -7.85
CA GLY A 364 27.35 11.94 -7.49
C GLY A 364 26.31 10.92 -7.02
N ALA A 365 25.22 11.41 -6.46
CA ALA A 365 24.14 10.58 -5.96
C ALA A 365 23.37 9.91 -7.11
N GLU A 366 23.05 8.63 -6.95
CA GLU A 366 22.16 7.91 -7.87
C GLU A 366 20.70 8.30 -7.61
N MET A 367 20.00 8.67 -8.66
CA MET A 367 18.58 9.03 -8.59
C MET A 367 17.72 7.87 -9.09
N PHE A 368 16.69 7.50 -8.32
CA PHE A 368 15.73 6.47 -8.73
C PHE A 368 14.28 6.84 -8.38
N ASP A 369 13.35 6.20 -9.06
CA ASP A 369 11.92 6.37 -8.85
C ASP A 369 11.31 5.10 -8.26
N TYR A 370 10.06 5.18 -7.76
CA TYR A 370 9.30 3.97 -7.45
C TYR A 370 9.13 3.12 -8.71
N PRO A 371 9.29 1.80 -8.61
CA PRO A 371 8.92 0.93 -9.71
C PRO A 371 7.42 1.06 -9.98
N GLN A 372 7.05 0.97 -11.25
CA GLN A 372 5.66 0.84 -11.69
C GLN A 372 5.49 -0.52 -12.37
N PRO A 373 5.48 -1.60 -11.59
CA PRO A 373 5.42 -2.93 -12.17
C PRO A 373 4.08 -3.17 -12.86
N GLN A 374 4.12 -3.92 -13.94
CA GLN A 374 2.94 -4.47 -14.57
C GLN A 374 2.31 -5.52 -13.63
N LEU A 375 0.98 -5.59 -13.59
CA LEU A 375 0.32 -6.75 -13.00
C LEU A 375 0.77 -8.03 -13.69
N GLY A 376 0.87 -9.11 -12.95
CA GLY A 376 1.13 -10.43 -13.51
C GLY A 376 0.02 -10.88 -14.50
N PRO A 377 0.12 -12.09 -15.07
CA PRO A 377 -0.90 -12.64 -15.92
C PRO A 377 -2.22 -12.81 -15.16
N GLY A 378 -3.34 -12.49 -15.81
CA GLY A 378 -4.65 -12.54 -15.14
C GLY A 378 -5.74 -11.84 -15.94
N CYS A 379 -6.57 -11.06 -15.28
CA CYS A 379 -7.70 -10.36 -15.87
C CYS A 379 -7.23 -9.12 -16.68
N ARG A 380 -6.62 -9.35 -17.83
CA ARG A 380 -6.22 -8.34 -18.81
C ARG A 380 -5.92 -9.04 -20.14
N VAL A 381 -5.89 -8.30 -21.23
CA VAL A 381 -5.37 -8.81 -22.50
C VAL A 381 -3.88 -9.17 -22.31
N ASP A 382 -3.46 -10.29 -22.86
CA ASP A 382 -2.04 -10.69 -22.81
C ASP A 382 -1.23 -9.87 -23.81
N ALA A 383 -0.62 -8.80 -23.30
CA ALA A 383 0.17 -7.86 -24.08
C ALA A 383 1.24 -7.19 -23.20
N PRO A 384 2.33 -6.69 -23.81
CA PRO A 384 3.34 -5.95 -23.09
C PRO A 384 2.80 -4.61 -22.53
N PRO A 385 3.55 -3.92 -21.65
CA PRO A 385 3.18 -2.58 -21.22
C PRO A 385 2.84 -1.67 -22.42
N PRO A 386 1.83 -0.78 -22.29
CA PRO A 386 1.24 -0.33 -21.03
C PRO A 386 0.08 -1.17 -20.49
N VAL A 387 -0.29 -2.29 -21.12
CA VAL A 387 -1.30 -3.19 -20.56
C VAL A 387 -0.82 -3.74 -19.21
N GLY A 388 -1.71 -3.75 -18.22
CA GLY A 388 -1.38 -4.19 -16.85
C GLY A 388 -0.61 -3.17 -16.02
N THR A 389 -0.31 -1.97 -16.54
CA THR A 389 0.20 -0.85 -15.74
C THR A 389 -0.95 0.04 -15.26
N ILE A 390 -0.69 0.86 -14.24
CA ILE A 390 -1.71 1.77 -13.74
C ILE A 390 -1.85 2.97 -14.68
N PHE A 391 -3.08 3.33 -15.04
CA PHE A 391 -3.37 4.49 -15.86
C PHE A 391 -3.31 5.78 -15.02
N PRO A 392 -2.75 6.89 -15.53
CA PRO A 392 -2.75 8.16 -14.80
C PRO A 392 -4.18 8.68 -14.55
N GLN A 393 -4.31 9.56 -13.55
CA GLN A 393 -5.58 10.21 -13.23
C GLN A 393 -5.60 11.68 -13.68
N PRO A 394 -5.99 11.99 -14.91
CA PRO A 394 -6.12 13.37 -15.36
C PRO A 394 -7.34 14.06 -14.72
N ARG A 395 -7.36 15.40 -14.77
CA ARG A 395 -8.56 16.17 -14.52
C ARG A 395 -9.41 16.24 -15.79
N LEU A 396 -10.72 16.15 -15.61
CA LEU A 396 -11.71 16.32 -16.66
C LEU A 396 -11.93 17.81 -16.96
N GLY A 397 -12.61 18.12 -18.05
CA GLY A 397 -12.92 19.50 -18.46
C GLY A 397 -13.76 20.29 -17.45
N ASP A 398 -14.50 19.62 -16.57
CA ASP A 398 -15.25 20.20 -15.45
C ASP A 398 -14.45 20.36 -14.15
N GLY A 399 -13.14 20.02 -14.18
CA GLY A 399 -12.22 20.13 -13.06
C GLY A 399 -12.18 18.91 -12.11
N ARG A 400 -13.14 17.98 -12.21
CA ARG A 400 -13.14 16.74 -11.40
C ARG A 400 -11.96 15.84 -11.78
N LEU A 401 -11.53 15.01 -10.84
CA LEU A 401 -10.61 13.92 -11.13
C LEU A 401 -11.33 12.82 -11.94
N MET A 402 -10.64 12.19 -12.87
CA MET A 402 -11.22 11.18 -13.77
C MET A 402 -11.97 10.08 -13.00
N ASP A 403 -11.42 9.60 -11.89
CA ASP A 403 -12.01 8.51 -11.12
C ASP A 403 -13.34 8.86 -10.45
N GLU A 404 -13.62 10.15 -10.20
CA GLU A 404 -14.91 10.60 -9.67
C GLU A 404 -16.04 10.37 -10.69
N ALA A 405 -15.73 10.42 -11.99
CA ALA A 405 -16.69 10.11 -13.04
C ALA A 405 -16.83 8.60 -13.27
N ILE A 406 -15.78 7.83 -13.03
CA ILE A 406 -15.78 6.39 -13.29
C ILE A 406 -16.44 5.59 -12.15
N GLY A 407 -16.17 5.95 -10.89
CA GLY A 407 -16.58 5.14 -9.72
C GLY A 407 -15.91 3.76 -9.73
N GLN A 408 -16.61 2.72 -9.30
CA GLN A 408 -16.11 1.33 -9.24
C GLN A 408 -16.38 0.53 -10.54
N ARG A 409 -16.34 1.18 -11.70
CA ARG A 409 -16.69 0.58 -12.99
C ARG A 409 -15.48 0.44 -13.90
N PHE A 410 -15.60 -0.39 -14.93
CA PHE A 410 -14.74 -0.32 -16.10
C PHE A 410 -14.94 1.00 -16.83
N ALA A 411 -13.90 1.47 -17.50
CA ALA A 411 -13.98 2.69 -18.31
C ALA A 411 -13.24 2.52 -19.64
N VAL A 412 -13.67 3.27 -20.65
CA VAL A 412 -12.96 3.41 -21.92
C VAL A 412 -12.59 4.86 -22.07
N VAL A 413 -11.31 5.15 -22.22
CA VAL A 413 -10.74 6.47 -22.46
C VAL A 413 -10.12 6.53 -23.86
N GLY A 414 -10.13 7.69 -24.51
CA GLY A 414 -9.47 7.81 -25.81
C GLY A 414 -10.11 8.82 -26.75
N GLU A 415 -9.77 8.71 -28.03
CA GLU A 415 -10.27 9.59 -29.07
C GLU A 415 -11.79 9.45 -29.26
N ALA A 416 -12.51 10.59 -29.30
CA ALA A 416 -13.95 10.60 -29.41
C ALA A 416 -14.50 9.77 -30.59
N PRO A 417 -13.93 9.81 -31.82
CA PRO A 417 -14.42 8.99 -32.94
C PRO A 417 -14.32 7.47 -32.70
N LEU A 418 -13.39 7.01 -31.85
CA LEU A 418 -13.29 5.59 -31.51
C LEU A 418 -14.34 5.15 -30.47
N LEU A 419 -14.79 6.05 -29.63
CA LEU A 419 -15.77 5.78 -28.57
C LEU A 419 -17.20 5.99 -29.01
N ASP A 420 -17.44 6.76 -30.09
CA ASP A 420 -18.79 7.08 -30.60
C ASP A 420 -19.53 5.80 -31.00
N GLY A 421 -20.74 5.64 -30.47
CA GLY A 421 -21.59 4.46 -30.72
C GLY A 421 -20.99 3.12 -30.19
N LEU A 422 -20.00 3.15 -29.30
CA LEU A 422 -19.50 1.94 -28.66
C LEU A 422 -20.54 1.37 -27.68
N ARG A 423 -20.94 0.13 -27.87
CA ARG A 423 -21.90 -0.56 -27.00
C ARG A 423 -21.17 -1.24 -25.87
N THR A 424 -21.30 -0.73 -24.64
CA THR A 424 -20.65 -1.25 -23.43
C THR A 424 -21.29 -0.65 -22.18
N ASP A 425 -21.21 -1.35 -21.05
CA ASP A 425 -21.56 -0.83 -19.72
C ASP A 425 -20.39 -0.07 -19.07
N ALA A 426 -19.22 -0.10 -19.68
CA ALA A 426 -18.07 0.70 -19.23
C ALA A 426 -18.36 2.20 -19.41
N VAL A 427 -17.83 3.01 -18.51
CA VAL A 427 -17.94 4.48 -18.61
C VAL A 427 -17.11 4.97 -19.80
N LEU A 428 -17.72 5.69 -20.72
CA LEU A 428 -17.03 6.26 -21.87
C LEU A 428 -16.54 7.68 -21.54
N LEU A 429 -15.26 7.94 -21.71
CA LEU A 429 -14.61 9.23 -21.46
C LEU A 429 -13.85 9.68 -22.72
N PRO A 430 -14.57 10.24 -23.72
CA PRO A 430 -13.94 10.74 -24.93
C PRO A 430 -13.04 11.94 -24.65
N GLY A 431 -11.88 12.01 -25.32
CA GLY A 431 -10.92 13.09 -25.16
C GLY A 431 -10.02 12.98 -23.93
N VAL A 432 -10.20 11.94 -23.09
CA VAL A 432 -9.43 11.76 -21.87
C VAL A 432 -8.18 10.90 -22.11
N GLY A 433 -7.06 11.27 -21.51
CA GLY A 433 -5.80 10.50 -21.51
C GLY A 433 -5.03 10.54 -22.84
N LEU A 434 -5.36 11.43 -23.78
CA LEU A 434 -4.79 11.46 -25.12
C LEU A 434 -3.25 11.59 -25.13
N ASN A 435 -2.67 12.41 -24.26
CA ASN A 435 -1.20 12.54 -24.17
C ASN A 435 -0.54 11.22 -23.76
N TRP A 436 -1.11 10.53 -22.77
CA TRP A 436 -0.58 9.24 -22.34
C TRP A 436 -0.72 8.19 -23.44
N LEU A 437 -1.87 8.13 -24.10
CA LEU A 437 -2.12 7.22 -25.22
C LEU A 437 -1.15 7.46 -26.38
N SER A 438 -0.93 8.73 -26.74
CA SER A 438 0.02 9.11 -27.81
C SER A 438 1.45 8.68 -27.49
N LEU A 439 1.90 8.82 -26.23
CA LEU A 439 3.24 8.36 -25.80
C LEU A 439 3.43 6.85 -25.99
N HIS A 440 2.34 6.07 -26.00
CA HIS A 440 2.35 4.63 -26.21
C HIS A 440 1.94 4.22 -27.64
N GLY A 441 1.76 5.18 -28.57
CA GLY A 441 1.31 4.91 -29.95
C GLY A 441 -0.09 4.30 -29.99
N LYS A 442 -0.98 4.66 -29.04
CA LYS A 442 -2.34 4.15 -28.91
C LYS A 442 -3.36 5.27 -28.98
N ARG A 443 -4.61 4.91 -29.29
CA ARG A 443 -5.72 5.87 -29.49
C ARG A 443 -6.85 5.70 -28.48
N ALA A 444 -6.95 4.50 -27.85
CA ALA A 444 -7.89 4.22 -26.77
C ALA A 444 -7.29 3.22 -25.77
N ALA A 445 -7.84 3.23 -24.54
CA ALA A 445 -7.55 2.24 -23.52
C ALA A 445 -8.82 1.84 -22.77
N VAL A 446 -8.90 0.57 -22.39
CA VAL A 446 -9.92 0.03 -21.50
C VAL A 446 -9.30 -0.09 -20.09
N LEU A 447 -9.95 0.51 -19.12
CA LEU A 447 -9.47 0.57 -17.72
C LEU A 447 -10.35 -0.29 -16.83
N ARG A 448 -9.71 -1.02 -15.94
CA ARG A 448 -10.35 -1.83 -14.88
C ARG A 448 -10.86 -0.93 -13.75
N PRO A 449 -11.74 -1.45 -12.86
CA PRO A 449 -12.18 -0.71 -11.67
C PRO A 449 -11.05 -0.28 -10.73
N ASP A 450 -9.95 -1.03 -10.66
CA ASP A 450 -8.72 -0.71 -9.91
C ASP A 450 -7.73 0.17 -10.71
N ARG A 451 -8.16 0.71 -11.87
CA ARG A 451 -7.41 1.65 -12.75
C ARG A 451 -6.20 1.07 -13.47
N TYR A 452 -5.98 -0.22 -13.39
CA TYR A 452 -5.00 -0.85 -14.25
C TYR A 452 -5.54 -0.98 -15.67
N VAL A 453 -4.65 -0.85 -16.65
CA VAL A 453 -5.00 -0.95 -18.07
C VAL A 453 -5.32 -2.40 -18.41
N PHE A 454 -6.58 -2.66 -18.78
CA PHE A 454 -7.04 -3.96 -19.26
C PHE A 454 -6.56 -4.26 -20.68
N ALA A 455 -6.71 -3.25 -21.56
CA ALA A 455 -6.31 -3.32 -22.95
C ALA A 455 -6.04 -1.91 -23.51
N VAL A 456 -5.29 -1.85 -24.59
CA VAL A 456 -5.12 -0.64 -25.40
C VAL A 456 -5.51 -0.92 -26.85
N ALA A 457 -5.94 0.09 -27.58
CA ALA A 457 -6.38 -0.05 -28.97
C ALA A 457 -5.81 1.07 -29.87
N SER A 458 -5.44 0.72 -31.07
CA SER A 458 -4.98 1.65 -32.11
C SER A 458 -6.09 1.99 -33.12
N ASP A 459 -7.15 1.19 -33.17
CA ASP A 459 -8.32 1.40 -34.02
C ASP A 459 -9.61 0.90 -33.35
N ARG A 460 -10.71 1.05 -34.08
CA ARG A 460 -12.05 0.68 -33.60
C ARG A 460 -12.23 -0.82 -33.43
N ALA A 461 -11.64 -1.64 -34.30
CA ALA A 461 -11.79 -3.10 -34.24
C ALA A 461 -11.11 -3.66 -32.99
N GLU A 462 -9.85 -3.27 -32.74
CA GLU A 462 -9.11 -3.62 -31.51
C GLU A 462 -9.88 -3.18 -30.25
N LEU A 463 -10.51 -1.99 -30.28
CA LEU A 463 -11.29 -1.49 -29.15
C LEU A 463 -12.55 -2.32 -28.89
N VAL A 464 -13.27 -2.71 -29.94
CA VAL A 464 -14.46 -3.58 -29.83
C VAL A 464 -14.06 -4.93 -29.26
N ASP A 465 -13.01 -5.56 -29.78
CA ASP A 465 -12.50 -6.83 -29.29
C ASP A 465 -12.11 -6.74 -27.81
N ALA A 466 -11.44 -5.67 -27.40
CA ALA A 466 -11.09 -5.42 -26.00
C ALA A 466 -12.30 -5.29 -25.07
N VAL A 467 -13.37 -4.63 -25.54
CA VAL A 467 -14.62 -4.47 -24.76
C VAL A 467 -15.38 -5.80 -24.67
N VAL A 468 -15.42 -6.57 -25.74
CA VAL A 468 -16.05 -7.91 -25.75
C VAL A 468 -15.32 -8.89 -24.81
N ALA A 469 -14.00 -8.73 -24.65
CA ALA A 469 -13.17 -9.55 -23.78
C ALA A 469 -13.30 -9.19 -22.29
N LEU A 470 -14.12 -8.19 -21.90
CA LEU A 470 -14.29 -7.85 -20.49
C LEU A 470 -14.85 -9.05 -19.70
N PRO A 471 -14.33 -9.29 -18.45
CA PRO A 471 -14.71 -10.47 -17.67
C PRO A 471 -16.08 -10.33 -17.00
N VAL A 472 -16.68 -9.13 -17.06
CA VAL A 472 -17.98 -8.82 -16.46
C VAL A 472 -19.05 -8.78 -17.55
N ARG A 473 -20.18 -9.41 -17.27
CA ARG A 473 -21.35 -9.33 -18.17
C ARG A 473 -22.26 -8.19 -17.75
N PRO A 474 -22.96 -7.57 -18.68
CA PRO A 474 -24.06 -6.67 -18.35
C PRO A 474 -25.04 -7.35 -17.38
N GLY A 475 -25.41 -6.65 -16.31
CA GLY A 475 -26.46 -7.11 -15.39
C GLY A 475 -27.86 -6.99 -15.98
#